data_1b6a73a58857e0c341bb33d954c15eca
#
_entry.id   1b6a73a58857e0c341bb33d954c15eca
#
_cell.length_a   1.000
_cell.length_b   1.000
_cell.length_c   1.000
_cell.angle_alpha   90.00
_cell.angle_beta   90.00
_cell.angle_gamma   90.00
#
_symmetry.space_group_name_H-M   'P 1'
#
loop_
_entity.id
_entity.type
_entity.pdbx_description
1 polymer ?
#
loop_
_entity_poly.entity_id
_entity_poly.type
_entity_poly.pdbx_seq_one_letter_code
_entity_poly.pdbx_strand_id
1 'polypeptide(L)'
;MLTSTMTVTFLGTSSGGGPSTSRNCSSLVADVLGDGSLWMVDCAEGTLRQFQLQPYSADRSNPRLSQVKKIFITHMHADHVMGIVPILRNLLFPVPVGENADKLQALRKPHPAIEIYGPAGIRTFIRSILKMTFTRMSDNYVVHELLASADQATSCDPEVMHPNEVAGADIFCSAGDGLWREVAQDKGIFGPVVVDAGPIIHRDPCIGYVFRETAKPFRKIAVLGDTCDPSAMTALCVDPSPSLLIHEAADAHIPQEIDPKSKRSYDVIKEKALARGHSLPEMAGAFARTVGAQKLVLNHLGGRQASQLKSVRSNVIAEIERQATEAWGMGTARAAWDFMRVAIPSTSPNMPQTATQDELVDHTIPHPVSLTGYPTAYNTWETSDTATSPDPPSYATTASRSQYRVGEGRSTRYSRNAGGFRQHSSQRRGNFDDADPL
;
A
#
# COMPACT_ATOMS: atom_id res chain seq x y z
N MET A 1 -28.20 14.04 15.67
CA MET A 1 -27.91 14.08 14.22
C MET A 1 -26.70 13.20 14.03
N LEU A 2 -26.77 12.16 13.22
CA LEU A 2 -25.60 11.39 12.83
C LEU A 2 -24.73 12.31 11.96
N THR A 3 -23.65 12.83 12.52
CA THR A 3 -22.64 13.55 11.74
C THR A 3 -21.88 12.50 10.96
N SER A 4 -22.28 12.28 9.70
CA SER A 4 -21.53 11.39 8.84
C SER A 4 -20.18 12.00 8.56
N THR A 5 -19.15 11.35 9.03
CA THR A 5 -17.76 11.79 8.93
C THR A 5 -17.03 10.84 7.98
N MET A 6 -16.41 11.37 6.91
CA MET A 6 -15.41 10.59 6.19
C MET A 6 -14.20 10.39 7.09
N THR A 7 -13.60 9.22 7.07
CA THR A 7 -12.40 8.94 7.87
C THR A 7 -11.33 8.29 7.02
N VAL A 8 -10.06 8.67 7.28
CA VAL A 8 -8.89 7.99 6.72
C VAL A 8 -8.10 7.40 7.87
N THR A 9 -7.70 6.14 7.76
CA THR A 9 -6.83 5.46 8.72
C THR A 9 -5.58 4.95 8.01
N PHE A 10 -4.42 5.36 8.48
CA PHE A 10 -3.14 4.92 7.95
C PHE A 10 -2.77 3.56 8.55
N LEU A 11 -2.59 2.55 7.72
CA LEU A 11 -2.12 1.22 8.13
C LEU A 11 -0.60 1.08 8.00
N GLY A 12 0.01 1.94 7.19
CA GLY A 12 1.45 1.99 7.02
C GLY A 12 1.89 3.32 6.41
N THR A 13 3.03 3.83 6.87
CA THR A 13 3.45 5.22 6.63
C THR A 13 4.92 5.36 6.29
N SER A 14 5.66 4.25 6.11
CA SER A 14 7.07 4.24 5.76
C SER A 14 7.29 4.13 4.27
N SER A 15 8.36 4.74 3.77
CA SER A 15 8.87 4.54 2.42
C SER A 15 9.85 3.37 2.35
N GLY A 16 9.85 2.68 1.20
CA GLY A 16 10.89 1.73 0.76
C GLY A 16 11.07 0.47 1.59
N GLY A 17 11.85 -0.44 1.07
CA GLY A 17 12.58 -1.53 1.72
C GLY A 17 11.84 -2.60 2.53
N GLY A 18 10.60 -2.42 2.89
CA GLY A 18 9.83 -3.32 3.77
C GLY A 18 9.46 -2.70 5.13
N PRO A 19 8.65 -3.39 5.93
CA PRO A 19 8.23 -2.92 7.25
C PRO A 19 9.39 -2.75 8.22
N SER A 20 9.41 -1.64 8.94
CA SER A 20 10.36 -1.40 10.04
C SER A 20 9.76 -1.77 11.39
N THR A 21 10.54 -1.66 12.47
CA THR A 21 10.05 -1.88 13.83
C THR A 21 9.04 -0.83 14.31
N SER A 22 8.96 0.31 13.63
CA SER A 22 8.14 1.45 14.04
C SER A 22 7.09 1.89 13.04
N ARG A 23 7.21 1.45 11.77
CA ARG A 23 6.30 1.82 10.68
C ARG A 23 6.16 0.66 9.69
N ASN A 24 4.96 0.44 9.21
CA ASN A 24 4.69 -0.43 8.09
C ASN A 24 4.85 0.33 6.76
N CYS A 25 5.01 -0.38 5.65
CA CYS A 25 5.01 0.22 4.32
C CYS A 25 3.64 0.78 3.93
N SER A 26 3.61 1.55 2.85
CA SER A 26 2.49 2.40 2.45
C SER A 26 1.18 1.65 2.31
N SER A 27 0.20 2.03 3.11
CA SER A 27 -1.19 1.56 3.00
C SER A 27 -2.11 2.43 3.86
N LEU A 28 -3.25 2.77 3.34
CA LEU A 28 -4.30 3.44 4.10
C LEU A 28 -5.69 2.93 3.69
N VAL A 29 -6.67 3.11 4.57
CA VAL A 29 -8.08 2.84 4.29
C VAL A 29 -8.92 4.07 4.59
N ALA A 30 -9.93 4.31 3.76
CA ALA A 30 -10.82 5.44 3.88
C ALA A 30 -12.29 4.98 3.86
N ASP A 31 -13.08 5.40 4.84
CA ASP A 31 -14.54 5.38 4.78
C ASP A 31 -14.98 6.68 4.09
N VAL A 32 -15.02 6.64 2.77
CA VAL A 32 -15.43 7.79 1.95
C VAL A 32 -16.94 7.85 1.72
N LEU A 33 -17.62 6.74 1.94
CA LEU A 33 -19.09 6.66 1.78
C LEU A 33 -19.83 7.03 3.05
N GLY A 34 -19.17 6.95 4.23
CA GLY A 34 -19.76 7.19 5.54
C GLY A 34 -20.64 6.04 6.03
N ASP A 35 -20.63 4.90 5.36
CA ASP A 35 -21.44 3.71 5.67
C ASP A 35 -20.62 2.58 6.34
N GLY A 36 -19.33 2.82 6.57
CA GLY A 36 -18.39 1.86 7.11
C GLY A 36 -17.74 0.96 6.07
N SER A 37 -18.08 1.08 4.78
CA SER A 37 -17.32 0.44 3.70
C SER A 37 -15.98 1.12 3.52
N LEU A 38 -14.93 0.34 3.31
CA LEU A 38 -13.57 0.86 3.21
C LEU A 38 -13.03 0.76 1.78
N TRP A 39 -12.43 1.85 1.34
CA TRP A 39 -11.64 1.92 0.14
C TRP A 39 -10.17 2.07 0.54
N MET A 40 -9.33 1.17 0.04
CA MET A 40 -7.91 1.12 0.37
C MET A 40 -7.08 1.81 -0.70
N VAL A 41 -6.08 2.59 -0.33
CA VAL A 41 -5.04 3.07 -1.24
C VAL A 41 -3.72 2.48 -0.83
N ASP A 42 -3.09 1.81 -1.79
CA ASP A 42 -1.94 0.95 -1.66
C ASP A 42 -2.12 -0.21 -0.66
N CYS A 43 -1.41 -1.27 -0.91
CA CYS A 43 -1.51 -2.51 -0.15
C CYS A 43 -0.13 -3.16 -0.06
N ALA A 44 0.73 -2.57 0.76
CA ALA A 44 2.09 -3.02 0.95
C ALA A 44 2.20 -4.30 1.79
N GLU A 45 3.40 -4.86 1.83
CA GLU A 45 3.71 -5.95 2.77
C GLU A 45 3.31 -5.57 4.20
N GLY A 46 2.78 -6.53 4.94
CA GLY A 46 2.37 -6.33 6.34
C GLY A 46 0.98 -5.70 6.52
N THR A 47 0.33 -5.19 5.46
CA THR A 47 -1.00 -4.55 5.57
C THR A 47 -2.03 -5.45 6.23
N LEU A 48 -2.05 -6.75 5.92
CA LEU A 48 -2.95 -7.71 6.59
C LEU A 48 -2.70 -7.77 8.10
N ARG A 49 -1.43 -7.77 8.51
CA ARG A 49 -1.04 -7.79 9.92
C ARG A 49 -1.46 -6.48 10.63
N GLN A 50 -1.40 -5.35 9.95
CA GLN A 50 -1.78 -4.06 10.49
C GLN A 50 -3.27 -4.02 10.88
N PHE A 51 -4.16 -4.66 10.14
CA PHE A 51 -5.56 -4.80 10.56
C PHE A 51 -5.71 -5.52 11.92
N GLN A 52 -4.77 -6.39 12.27
CA GLN A 52 -4.79 -7.15 13.53
C GLN A 52 -4.09 -6.41 14.68
N LEU A 53 -3.12 -5.54 14.36
CA LEU A 53 -2.29 -4.83 15.35
C LEU A 53 -2.89 -3.49 15.78
N GLN A 54 -4.05 -3.09 15.27
CA GLN A 54 -4.67 -1.83 15.63
C GLN A 54 -4.85 -1.73 17.15
N PRO A 55 -4.61 -0.54 17.74
CA PRO A 55 -4.86 -0.29 19.15
C PRO A 55 -6.32 -0.61 19.52
N TYR A 56 -6.56 -1.00 20.75
CA TYR A 56 -7.93 -1.22 21.21
C TYR A 56 -8.74 0.08 21.13
N SER A 57 -9.92 -0.01 20.53
CA SER A 57 -10.90 1.08 20.47
C SER A 57 -12.18 0.66 21.18
N ALA A 58 -12.55 1.39 22.21
CA ALA A 58 -13.74 1.08 23.01
C ALA A 58 -15.05 1.20 22.22
N ASP A 59 -15.09 2.10 21.24
CA ASP A 59 -16.22 2.35 20.35
C ASP A 59 -16.28 1.38 19.14
N ARG A 60 -15.32 0.45 19.07
CA ARG A 60 -15.17 -0.50 17.95
C ARG A 60 -15.06 0.17 16.58
N SER A 61 -14.57 1.39 16.54
CA SER A 61 -14.43 2.20 15.31
C SER A 61 -13.24 1.79 14.42
N ASN A 62 -12.42 0.82 14.85
CA ASN A 62 -11.29 0.35 14.09
C ASN A 62 -11.72 -0.27 12.75
N PRO A 63 -11.06 0.10 11.63
CA PRO A 63 -11.27 -0.52 10.34
C PRO A 63 -11.07 -2.04 10.41
N ARG A 64 -11.94 -2.78 9.75
CA ARG A 64 -11.86 -4.24 9.65
C ARG A 64 -11.64 -4.65 8.21
N LEU A 65 -10.81 -5.66 8.00
CA LEU A 65 -10.51 -6.18 6.67
C LEU A 65 -11.79 -6.51 5.87
N SER A 66 -12.80 -7.11 6.50
CA SER A 66 -14.08 -7.48 5.85
C SER A 66 -14.88 -6.30 5.30
N GLN A 67 -14.54 -5.07 5.69
CA GLN A 67 -15.17 -3.85 5.20
C GLN A 67 -14.53 -3.33 3.90
N VAL A 68 -13.35 -3.83 3.52
CA VAL A 68 -12.66 -3.40 2.30
C VAL A 68 -13.44 -3.87 1.07
N LYS A 69 -13.80 -2.92 0.19
CA LYS A 69 -14.57 -3.16 -1.04
C LYS A 69 -13.80 -2.80 -2.29
N LYS A 70 -12.96 -1.78 -2.23
CA LYS A 70 -12.13 -1.34 -3.34
C LYS A 70 -10.68 -1.14 -2.90
N ILE A 71 -9.74 -1.45 -3.80
CA ILE A 71 -8.30 -1.20 -3.62
C ILE A 71 -7.81 -0.38 -4.79
N PHE A 72 -7.14 0.71 -4.52
CA PHE A 72 -6.53 1.61 -5.50
C PHE A 72 -5.02 1.55 -5.34
N ILE A 73 -4.31 1.08 -6.35
CA ILE A 73 -2.84 0.99 -6.33
C ILE A 73 -2.26 2.17 -7.10
N THR A 74 -1.37 2.89 -6.45
CA THR A 74 -0.75 4.09 -7.03
C THR A 74 0.31 3.72 -8.06
N HIS A 75 1.16 2.72 -7.77
CA HIS A 75 2.19 2.22 -8.67
C HIS A 75 2.68 0.81 -8.26
N MET A 76 3.55 0.23 -9.08
CA MET A 76 3.92 -1.20 -8.97
C MET A 76 5.15 -1.48 -8.10
N HIS A 77 5.64 -0.51 -7.31
CA HIS A 77 6.72 -0.78 -6.38
C HIS A 77 6.30 -1.73 -5.26
N ALA A 78 7.26 -2.50 -4.76
CA ALA A 78 7.01 -3.56 -3.78
C ALA A 78 6.36 -3.06 -2.49
N ASP A 79 6.81 -1.90 -2.00
CA ASP A 79 6.29 -1.25 -0.80
C ASP A 79 4.91 -0.59 -0.96
N HIS A 80 4.25 -0.80 -2.12
CA HIS A 80 2.87 -0.37 -2.39
C HIS A 80 1.95 -1.53 -2.78
N VAL A 81 2.48 -2.67 -3.27
CA VAL A 81 1.63 -3.70 -3.89
C VAL A 81 1.77 -5.11 -3.29
N MET A 82 2.87 -5.41 -2.57
CA MET A 82 3.18 -6.80 -2.16
C MET A 82 2.23 -7.40 -1.12
N GLY A 83 1.39 -6.60 -0.47
CA GLY A 83 0.38 -7.07 0.49
C GLY A 83 -0.94 -7.52 -0.13
N ILE A 84 -1.13 -7.31 -1.44
CA ILE A 84 -2.45 -7.51 -2.08
C ILE A 84 -2.90 -8.98 -2.04
N VAL A 85 -1.99 -9.92 -2.28
CA VAL A 85 -2.33 -11.35 -2.33
C VAL A 85 -2.77 -11.91 -0.97
N PRO A 86 -2.06 -11.67 0.15
CA PRO A 86 -2.56 -12.01 1.47
C PRO A 86 -3.92 -11.39 1.82
N ILE A 87 -4.15 -10.15 1.41
CA ILE A 87 -5.44 -9.46 1.61
C ILE A 87 -6.54 -10.18 0.83
N LEU A 88 -6.36 -10.43 -0.46
CA LEU A 88 -7.34 -11.11 -1.30
C LEU A 88 -7.66 -12.50 -0.77
N ARG A 89 -6.64 -13.27 -0.36
CA ARG A 89 -6.83 -14.60 0.22
C ARG A 89 -7.70 -14.56 1.49
N ASN A 90 -7.57 -13.54 2.32
CA ASN A 90 -8.34 -13.40 3.54
C ASN A 90 -9.74 -12.84 3.30
N LEU A 91 -9.90 -11.92 2.35
CA LEU A 91 -11.20 -11.35 1.99
C LEU A 91 -12.11 -12.35 1.28
N LEU A 92 -11.54 -13.11 0.36
CA LEU A 92 -12.31 -13.97 -0.54
C LEU A 92 -12.50 -15.40 0.00
N PHE A 93 -12.03 -15.69 1.19
CA PHE A 93 -12.12 -16.94 1.93
C PHE A 93 -11.70 -18.20 1.15
N PRO A 94 -11.12 -19.21 1.82
CA PRO A 94 -10.86 -20.49 1.17
C PRO A 94 -12.17 -21.15 0.75
N VAL A 95 -12.12 -21.90 -0.35
CA VAL A 95 -13.25 -22.71 -0.83
C VAL A 95 -13.72 -23.63 0.30
N PRO A 96 -15.00 -23.63 0.68
CA PRO A 96 -15.54 -24.58 1.63
C PRO A 96 -15.30 -26.01 1.16
N VAL A 97 -14.83 -26.86 2.03
CA VAL A 97 -14.59 -28.28 1.75
C VAL A 97 -15.68 -29.09 2.48
N GLY A 98 -16.35 -30.03 1.80
CA GLY A 98 -17.34 -30.90 2.39
C GLY A 98 -18.73 -30.78 1.76
N GLU A 99 -19.70 -31.48 2.34
CA GLU A 99 -21.07 -31.65 1.79
C GLU A 99 -21.88 -30.34 1.58
N ASN A 100 -21.44 -29.22 2.18
CA ASN A 100 -22.07 -27.91 2.02
C ASN A 100 -21.40 -27.01 0.98
N ALA A 101 -20.35 -27.48 0.31
CA ALA A 101 -19.60 -26.68 -0.67
C ALA A 101 -20.50 -26.19 -1.80
N ASP A 102 -21.36 -27.05 -2.34
CA ASP A 102 -22.29 -26.70 -3.43
C ASP A 102 -23.35 -25.69 -3.01
N LYS A 103 -23.86 -25.80 -1.78
CA LYS A 103 -24.85 -24.86 -1.23
C LYS A 103 -24.23 -23.48 -1.03
N LEU A 104 -23.01 -23.41 -0.51
CA LEU A 104 -22.29 -22.16 -0.32
C LEU A 104 -21.87 -21.55 -1.67
N GLN A 105 -21.55 -22.37 -2.66
CA GLN A 105 -21.25 -21.90 -4.01
C GLN A 105 -22.50 -21.34 -4.71
N ALA A 106 -23.68 -21.91 -4.47
CA ALA A 106 -24.94 -21.41 -4.98
C ALA A 106 -25.37 -20.06 -4.35
N LEU A 107 -24.86 -19.73 -3.17
CA LEU A 107 -25.08 -18.45 -2.49
C LEU A 107 -24.12 -17.33 -2.94
N ARG A 108 -23.21 -17.62 -3.87
CA ARG A 108 -22.27 -16.61 -4.39
C ARG A 108 -23.05 -15.45 -5.03
N LYS A 109 -22.66 -14.24 -4.66
CA LYS A 109 -23.17 -13.03 -5.29
C LYS A 109 -22.68 -12.97 -6.73
N PRO A 110 -23.51 -12.53 -7.68
CA PRO A 110 -23.10 -12.41 -9.09
C PRO A 110 -22.02 -11.33 -9.33
N HIS A 111 -21.80 -10.47 -8.35
CA HIS A 111 -20.82 -9.38 -8.43
C HIS A 111 -19.52 -9.76 -7.72
N PRO A 112 -18.35 -9.25 -8.18
CA PRO A 112 -17.11 -9.45 -7.48
C PRO A 112 -17.20 -8.90 -6.06
N ALA A 113 -16.58 -9.60 -5.11
CA ALA A 113 -16.57 -9.19 -3.70
C ALA A 113 -15.63 -8.00 -3.45
N ILE A 114 -14.64 -7.82 -4.34
CA ILE A 114 -13.66 -6.74 -4.29
C ILE A 114 -13.28 -6.29 -5.70
N GLU A 115 -13.11 -4.98 -5.86
CA GLU A 115 -12.63 -4.33 -7.07
C GLU A 115 -11.25 -3.72 -6.82
N ILE A 116 -10.35 -3.88 -7.79
CA ILE A 116 -8.98 -3.39 -7.71
C ILE A 116 -8.73 -2.49 -8.91
N TYR A 117 -8.19 -1.31 -8.65
CA TYR A 117 -7.83 -0.31 -9.64
C TYR A 117 -6.35 -0.01 -9.54
N GLY A 118 -5.65 0.10 -10.66
CA GLY A 118 -4.23 0.44 -10.64
C GLY A 118 -3.63 0.58 -12.04
N PRO A 119 -2.32 0.84 -12.14
CA PRO A 119 -1.65 1.07 -13.41
C PRO A 119 -1.59 -0.18 -14.29
N ALA A 120 -1.16 0.02 -15.52
CA ALA A 120 -0.87 -1.07 -16.48
C ALA A 120 -0.02 -2.16 -15.82
N GLY A 121 -0.37 -3.43 -16.08
CA GLY A 121 0.35 -4.60 -15.59
C GLY A 121 -0.11 -5.14 -14.23
N ILE A 122 -0.92 -4.41 -13.46
CA ILE A 122 -1.41 -4.89 -12.15
C ILE A 122 -2.27 -6.15 -12.29
N ARG A 123 -3.05 -6.25 -13.35
CA ARG A 123 -3.87 -7.45 -13.64
C ARG A 123 -2.98 -8.67 -13.85
N THR A 124 -1.92 -8.51 -14.64
CA THR A 124 -0.92 -9.57 -14.88
C THR A 124 -0.23 -9.97 -13.58
N PHE A 125 0.17 -9.00 -12.76
CA PHE A 125 0.84 -9.24 -11.48
C PHE A 125 -0.03 -10.09 -10.54
N ILE A 126 -1.25 -9.66 -10.26
CA ILE A 126 -2.16 -10.35 -9.33
C ILE A 126 -2.48 -11.74 -9.85
N ARG A 127 -2.88 -11.85 -11.11
CA ARG A 127 -3.21 -13.11 -11.78
C ARG A 127 -2.07 -14.11 -11.73
N SER A 128 -0.85 -13.66 -12.06
CA SER A 128 0.33 -14.52 -12.09
C SER A 128 0.66 -15.08 -10.72
N ILE A 129 0.67 -14.25 -9.68
CA ILE A 129 0.97 -14.72 -8.33
C ILE A 129 -0.09 -15.69 -7.84
N LEU A 130 -1.38 -15.40 -8.02
CA LEU A 130 -2.47 -16.28 -7.61
C LEU A 130 -2.42 -17.64 -8.32
N LYS A 131 -2.09 -17.65 -9.62
CA LYS A 131 -1.89 -18.90 -10.39
C LYS A 131 -0.65 -19.67 -9.92
N MET A 132 0.49 -19.01 -9.77
CA MET A 132 1.75 -19.64 -9.37
C MET A 132 1.72 -20.19 -7.94
N THR A 133 0.96 -19.56 -7.07
CA THR A 133 0.77 -20.00 -5.68
C THR A 133 -0.41 -20.98 -5.52
N PHE A 134 -1.06 -21.37 -6.61
CA PHE A 134 -2.23 -22.25 -6.60
C PHE A 134 -3.32 -21.77 -5.63
N THR A 135 -3.45 -20.45 -5.47
CA THR A 135 -4.42 -19.86 -4.56
C THR A 135 -5.83 -20.07 -5.10
N ARG A 136 -6.69 -20.70 -4.30
CA ARG A 136 -8.13 -20.85 -4.58
C ARG A 136 -8.93 -20.04 -3.58
N MET A 137 -10.01 -19.46 -4.04
CA MET A 137 -10.88 -18.58 -3.27
C MET A 137 -12.35 -18.95 -3.52
N SER A 138 -13.24 -18.59 -2.60
CA SER A 138 -14.67 -18.84 -2.75
C SER A 138 -15.39 -17.72 -3.52
N ASP A 139 -14.92 -16.49 -3.40
CA ASP A 139 -15.50 -15.34 -4.07
C ASP A 139 -14.62 -14.83 -5.22
N ASN A 140 -15.18 -13.94 -6.03
CA ASN A 140 -14.54 -13.38 -7.20
C ASN A 140 -13.95 -11.99 -6.88
N TYR A 141 -12.90 -11.64 -7.64
CA TYR A 141 -12.32 -10.31 -7.69
C TYR A 141 -12.29 -9.80 -9.13
N VAL A 142 -12.19 -8.50 -9.28
CA VAL A 142 -11.99 -7.85 -10.58
C VAL A 142 -10.83 -6.86 -10.50
N VAL A 143 -10.07 -6.75 -11.60
CA VAL A 143 -8.96 -5.80 -11.70
C VAL A 143 -9.19 -4.90 -12.91
N HIS A 144 -9.30 -3.60 -12.66
CA HIS A 144 -9.39 -2.54 -13.66
C HIS A 144 -8.02 -1.91 -13.84
N GLU A 145 -7.56 -1.78 -15.08
CA GLU A 145 -6.29 -1.12 -15.38
C GLU A 145 -6.53 0.32 -15.86
N LEU A 146 -5.86 1.28 -15.23
CA LEU A 146 -5.81 2.67 -15.66
C LEU A 146 -4.64 2.81 -16.63
N LEU A 147 -4.96 3.05 -17.88
CA LEU A 147 -4.03 2.99 -19.00
C LEU A 147 -3.77 4.36 -19.60
N ALA A 148 -2.52 4.69 -19.86
CA ALA A 148 -2.15 5.76 -20.76
C ALA A 148 -2.31 5.31 -22.22
N SER A 149 -2.29 6.25 -23.16
CA SER A 149 -2.52 5.94 -24.59
C SER A 149 -1.48 4.98 -25.20
N ALA A 150 -0.28 4.90 -24.59
CA ALA A 150 0.80 4.02 -25.05
C ALA A 150 0.79 2.63 -24.39
N ASP A 151 -0.03 2.44 -23.35
CA ASP A 151 -0.05 1.21 -22.59
C ASP A 151 -0.80 0.10 -23.33
N GLN A 152 -0.38 -1.12 -23.08
CA GLN A 152 -1.07 -2.31 -23.58
C GLN A 152 -1.96 -2.89 -22.47
N ALA A 153 -3.24 -3.04 -22.77
CA ALA A 153 -4.18 -3.69 -21.87
C ALA A 153 -3.83 -5.17 -21.66
N THR A 154 -3.91 -5.63 -20.43
CA THR A 154 -3.78 -7.06 -20.11
C THR A 154 -5.05 -7.80 -20.56
N SER A 155 -4.90 -8.86 -21.37
CA SER A 155 -6.03 -9.65 -21.86
C SER A 155 -6.92 -10.18 -20.73
N CYS A 156 -8.23 -10.06 -20.92
CA CYS A 156 -9.27 -10.70 -20.11
C CYS A 156 -9.86 -11.94 -20.79
N ASP A 157 -9.09 -12.62 -21.65
CA ASP A 157 -9.47 -13.90 -22.22
C ASP A 157 -9.65 -14.94 -21.08
N PRO A 158 -10.78 -15.64 -21.01
CA PRO A 158 -11.04 -16.68 -20.00
C PRO A 158 -9.95 -17.74 -19.86
N GLU A 159 -9.23 -18.07 -20.95
CA GLU A 159 -8.15 -19.07 -20.94
C GLU A 159 -6.94 -18.61 -20.13
N VAL A 160 -6.68 -17.30 -20.08
CA VAL A 160 -5.53 -16.74 -19.34
C VAL A 160 -5.92 -16.24 -17.95
N MET A 161 -7.19 -16.00 -17.68
CA MET A 161 -7.66 -15.47 -16.40
C MET A 161 -7.48 -16.48 -15.25
N HIS A 162 -7.46 -15.97 -14.01
CA HIS A 162 -7.57 -16.81 -12.82
C HIS A 162 -9.03 -17.28 -12.65
N PRO A 163 -9.31 -18.49 -12.14
CA PRO A 163 -10.70 -18.99 -11.99
C PRO A 163 -11.64 -18.10 -11.16
N ASN A 164 -11.10 -17.30 -10.26
CA ASN A 164 -11.86 -16.33 -9.47
C ASN A 164 -11.79 -14.88 -10.00
N GLU A 165 -11.16 -14.67 -11.15
CA GLU A 165 -11.07 -13.35 -11.77
C GLU A 165 -12.30 -13.09 -12.65
N VAL A 166 -12.91 -11.92 -12.48
CA VAL A 166 -13.91 -11.38 -13.39
C VAL A 166 -13.24 -10.42 -14.35
N ALA A 167 -13.66 -10.38 -15.61
CA ALA A 167 -13.11 -9.47 -16.59
C ALA A 167 -13.27 -8.01 -16.13
N GLY A 168 -12.15 -7.30 -16.00
CA GLY A 168 -12.09 -5.90 -15.62
C GLY A 168 -12.09 -4.97 -16.83
N ALA A 169 -12.35 -3.69 -16.57
CA ALA A 169 -12.28 -2.65 -17.58
C ALA A 169 -10.84 -2.19 -17.84
N ASP A 170 -10.57 -1.83 -19.09
CA ASP A 170 -9.40 -1.10 -19.53
C ASP A 170 -9.79 0.38 -19.63
N ILE A 171 -9.34 1.19 -18.65
CA ILE A 171 -9.76 2.57 -18.48
C ILE A 171 -8.65 3.48 -19.02
N PHE A 172 -8.84 4.00 -20.23
CA PHE A 172 -7.86 4.91 -20.82
C PHE A 172 -8.04 6.34 -20.32
N CYS A 173 -6.91 7.04 -20.12
CA CYS A 173 -6.93 8.45 -19.78
C CYS A 173 -7.48 9.28 -20.95
N SER A 174 -7.98 10.47 -20.63
CA SER A 174 -8.38 11.45 -21.62
C SER A 174 -7.19 11.89 -22.50
N ALA A 175 -7.37 11.85 -23.81
CA ALA A 175 -6.33 12.27 -24.75
C ALA A 175 -5.97 13.78 -24.64
N GLY A 176 -6.85 14.59 -24.06
CA GLY A 176 -6.65 16.03 -23.97
C GLY A 176 -5.76 16.46 -22.81
N ASP A 177 -5.84 15.79 -21.68
CA ASP A 177 -5.15 16.19 -20.45
C ASP A 177 -4.50 15.05 -19.67
N GLY A 178 -4.61 13.81 -20.15
CA GLY A 178 -3.99 12.63 -19.53
C GLY A 178 -4.65 12.18 -18.23
N LEU A 179 -5.82 12.71 -17.89
CA LEU A 179 -6.50 12.40 -16.64
C LEU A 179 -7.53 11.29 -16.83
N TRP A 180 -7.72 10.48 -15.80
CA TRP A 180 -8.81 9.50 -15.71
C TRP A 180 -9.93 10.09 -14.85
N ARG A 181 -11.13 10.16 -15.38
CA ARG A 181 -12.30 10.67 -14.65
C ARG A 181 -13.30 9.57 -14.43
N GLU A 182 -13.92 9.61 -13.24
CA GLU A 182 -15.00 8.69 -12.85
C GLU A 182 -14.63 7.20 -13.01
N VAL A 183 -13.37 6.87 -12.64
CA VAL A 183 -12.85 5.50 -12.76
C VAL A 183 -13.58 4.51 -11.87
N ALA A 184 -14.16 4.99 -10.78
CA ALA A 184 -15.01 4.26 -9.84
C ALA A 184 -16.03 5.20 -9.23
N GLN A 185 -17.18 4.64 -8.83
CA GLN A 185 -18.20 5.37 -8.07
C GLN A 185 -19.01 4.43 -7.18
N ASP A 186 -19.53 4.98 -6.09
CA ASP A 186 -20.52 4.31 -5.26
C ASP A 186 -21.44 5.33 -4.57
N LYS A 187 -22.56 4.83 -4.03
CA LYS A 187 -23.53 5.66 -3.33
C LYS A 187 -23.08 5.87 -1.87
N GLY A 188 -22.64 7.08 -1.55
CA GLY A 188 -22.40 7.48 -0.17
C GLY A 188 -23.65 8.03 0.52
N ILE A 189 -23.52 8.37 1.80
CA ILE A 189 -24.65 8.86 2.63
C ILE A 189 -25.20 10.19 2.09
N PHE A 190 -24.35 11.07 1.57
CA PHE A 190 -24.77 12.39 1.04
C PHE A 190 -24.98 12.41 -0.48
N GLY A 191 -24.78 11.31 -1.15
CA GLY A 191 -24.88 11.21 -2.60
C GLY A 191 -23.73 10.37 -3.17
N PRO A 192 -23.57 10.31 -4.50
CA PRO A 192 -22.49 9.56 -5.10
C PRO A 192 -21.12 10.10 -4.71
N VAL A 193 -20.20 9.18 -4.42
CA VAL A 193 -18.76 9.44 -4.30
C VAL A 193 -18.09 8.87 -5.53
N VAL A 194 -17.32 9.71 -6.22
CA VAL A 194 -16.67 9.40 -7.48
C VAL A 194 -15.16 9.45 -7.30
N VAL A 195 -14.44 8.63 -8.03
CA VAL A 195 -12.97 8.61 -8.04
C VAL A 195 -12.47 9.12 -9.38
N ASP A 196 -11.64 10.15 -9.34
CA ASP A 196 -10.83 10.58 -10.45
C ASP A 196 -9.37 10.23 -10.18
N ALA A 197 -8.54 10.15 -11.23
CA ALA A 197 -7.13 9.83 -11.12
C ALA A 197 -6.30 10.64 -12.14
N GLY A 198 -5.03 10.81 -11.85
CA GLY A 198 -4.12 11.47 -12.77
C GLY A 198 -2.69 10.99 -12.61
N PRO A 199 -1.86 11.14 -13.64
CA PRO A 199 -0.45 10.78 -13.58
C PRO A 199 0.30 11.76 -12.70
N ILE A 200 1.29 11.27 -11.96
CA ILE A 200 2.23 12.05 -11.17
C ILE A 200 3.64 11.60 -11.49
N ILE A 201 4.61 12.52 -11.37
CA ILE A 201 5.98 12.25 -11.82
C ILE A 201 6.74 11.51 -10.73
N HIS A 202 7.06 10.27 -11.03
CA HIS A 202 7.97 9.42 -10.28
C HIS A 202 8.94 8.73 -11.25
N ARG A 203 9.92 7.95 -10.75
CA ARG A 203 10.84 7.19 -11.61
C ARG A 203 10.15 6.13 -12.48
N ASP A 204 9.01 5.59 -11.99
CA ASP A 204 8.15 4.65 -12.68
C ASP A 204 6.71 5.21 -12.76
N PRO A 205 5.84 4.73 -13.66
CA PRO A 205 4.47 5.23 -13.78
C PRO A 205 3.72 5.20 -12.44
N CYS A 206 3.26 6.38 -11.99
CA CYS A 206 2.58 6.55 -10.72
C CYS A 206 1.31 7.38 -10.88
N ILE A 207 0.31 7.07 -10.05
CA ILE A 207 -1.05 7.62 -10.11
C ILE A 207 -1.40 8.25 -8.78
N GLY A 208 -1.97 9.46 -8.83
CA GLY A 208 -2.70 10.06 -7.72
C GLY A 208 -4.20 9.83 -7.87
N TYR A 209 -4.91 9.66 -6.75
CA TYR A 209 -6.36 9.46 -6.71
C TYR A 209 -7.06 10.60 -6.00
N VAL A 210 -8.24 10.96 -6.49
CA VAL A 210 -9.13 11.97 -5.90
C VAL A 210 -10.49 11.34 -5.66
N PHE A 211 -10.88 11.23 -4.39
CA PHE A 211 -12.19 10.77 -3.94
C PHE A 211 -13.03 12.00 -3.65
N ARG A 212 -14.13 12.20 -4.39
CA ARG A 212 -14.96 13.40 -4.24
C ARG A 212 -16.44 13.06 -4.13
N GLU A 213 -17.14 13.75 -3.24
CA GLU A 213 -18.59 13.79 -3.22
C GLU A 213 -19.10 14.66 -4.39
N THR A 214 -20.17 14.22 -5.04
CA THR A 214 -20.85 14.97 -6.11
C THR A 214 -21.99 15.84 -5.61
N ALA A 215 -22.32 15.71 -4.32
CA ALA A 215 -23.33 16.51 -3.63
C ALA A 215 -22.75 17.18 -2.38
N LYS A 216 -23.45 18.19 -1.85
CA LYS A 216 -23.04 18.83 -0.58
C LYS A 216 -22.89 17.79 0.54
N PRO A 217 -21.83 17.92 1.34
CA PRO A 217 -20.92 19.07 1.50
C PRO A 217 -19.74 19.15 0.51
N PHE A 218 -19.66 18.32 -0.54
CA PHE A 218 -18.62 18.31 -1.57
C PHE A 218 -17.20 18.05 -1.00
N ARG A 219 -17.10 17.16 -0.02
CA ARG A 219 -15.79 16.78 0.53
C ARG A 219 -14.94 16.10 -0.54
N LYS A 220 -13.65 16.38 -0.49
CA LYS A 220 -12.68 15.83 -1.43
C LYS A 220 -11.44 15.37 -0.67
N ILE A 221 -11.00 14.14 -0.93
CA ILE A 221 -9.74 13.58 -0.42
C ILE A 221 -8.84 13.33 -1.62
N ALA A 222 -7.67 13.96 -1.66
CA ALA A 222 -6.65 13.66 -2.64
C ALA A 222 -5.53 12.83 -1.98
N VAL A 223 -5.21 11.69 -2.57
CA VAL A 223 -4.14 10.79 -2.13
C VAL A 223 -3.15 10.65 -3.27
N LEU A 224 -1.94 11.13 -3.05
CA LEU A 224 -0.86 11.00 -4.03
C LEU A 224 -0.02 9.77 -3.71
N GLY A 225 0.40 9.06 -4.76
CA GLY A 225 1.48 8.09 -4.65
C GLY A 225 2.83 8.79 -4.53
N ASP A 226 3.91 8.06 -4.81
CA ASP A 226 5.26 8.60 -4.81
C ASP A 226 5.44 9.58 -5.95
N THR A 227 5.97 10.76 -5.66
CA THR A 227 6.08 11.81 -6.68
C THR A 227 7.08 12.89 -6.33
N CYS A 228 7.82 13.36 -7.32
CA CYS A 228 8.58 14.61 -7.22
C CYS A 228 7.84 15.81 -7.86
N ASP A 229 6.77 15.55 -8.61
CA ASP A 229 5.92 16.60 -9.18
C ASP A 229 4.49 16.09 -9.45
N PRO A 230 3.50 16.49 -8.63
CA PRO A 230 2.10 16.16 -8.81
C PRO A 230 1.31 17.19 -9.60
N SER A 231 1.94 18.12 -10.32
CA SER A 231 1.29 19.28 -10.95
C SER A 231 0.16 18.91 -11.92
N ALA A 232 0.25 17.75 -12.59
CA ALA A 232 -0.80 17.24 -13.47
C ALA A 232 -2.13 16.98 -12.73
N MET A 233 -2.10 16.75 -11.41
CA MET A 233 -3.30 16.58 -10.57
C MET A 233 -4.02 17.88 -10.24
N THR A 234 -3.42 19.04 -10.51
CA THR A 234 -3.96 20.33 -10.10
C THR A 234 -5.41 20.52 -10.57
N ALA A 235 -5.70 20.18 -11.83
CA ALA A 235 -7.05 20.33 -12.40
C ALA A 235 -8.11 19.50 -11.65
N LEU A 236 -7.76 18.35 -11.07
CA LEU A 236 -8.66 17.52 -10.26
C LEU A 236 -8.80 18.04 -8.82
N CYS A 237 -7.86 18.86 -8.37
CA CYS A 237 -7.76 19.27 -6.96
C CYS A 237 -8.25 20.70 -6.66
N VAL A 238 -8.35 21.61 -7.66
CA VAL A 238 -8.63 23.01 -7.36
C VAL A 238 -10.11 23.37 -7.17
N ASP A 239 -11.05 22.61 -7.72
CA ASP A 239 -12.48 22.92 -7.63
C ASP A 239 -13.32 21.65 -7.38
N PRO A 240 -13.90 21.54 -6.18
CA PRO A 240 -13.55 22.22 -4.93
C PRO A 240 -12.14 21.86 -4.46
N SER A 241 -11.55 22.69 -3.58
CA SER A 241 -10.27 22.37 -2.93
C SER A 241 -10.36 21.12 -2.08
N PRO A 242 -9.27 20.34 -1.91
CA PRO A 242 -9.28 19.15 -1.08
C PRO A 242 -9.57 19.44 0.39
N SER A 243 -10.52 18.75 0.97
CA SER A 243 -10.73 18.73 2.43
C SER A 243 -9.54 18.07 3.14
N LEU A 244 -8.89 17.11 2.46
CA LEU A 244 -7.67 16.47 2.89
C LEU A 244 -6.78 16.16 1.68
N LEU A 245 -5.53 16.62 1.75
CA LEU A 245 -4.45 16.20 0.84
C LEU A 245 -3.49 15.27 1.62
N ILE A 246 -3.22 14.10 1.06
CA ILE A 246 -2.19 13.17 1.53
C ILE A 246 -1.09 13.15 0.48
N HIS A 247 0.11 13.57 0.87
CA HIS A 247 1.27 13.72 0.01
C HIS A 247 2.48 13.04 0.62
N GLU A 248 3.36 12.45 -0.18
CA GLU A 248 4.61 11.89 0.31
C GLU A 248 5.60 12.97 0.78
N ALA A 249 6.53 12.57 1.66
CA ALA A 249 7.71 13.34 2.05
C ALA A 249 8.84 12.36 2.41
N ALA A 250 9.31 11.64 1.39
CA ALA A 250 10.21 10.49 1.58
C ALA A 250 11.60 10.87 2.10
N ASP A 251 12.10 12.05 1.82
CA ASP A 251 13.36 12.56 2.40
C ASP A 251 13.17 14.01 2.91
N ALA A 252 14.03 14.46 3.80
CA ALA A 252 13.99 15.79 4.35
C ALA A 252 15.40 16.24 4.77
N HIS A 253 15.69 17.54 4.64
CA HIS A 253 16.89 18.11 5.22
C HIS A 253 16.65 18.36 6.71
N ILE A 254 17.38 17.64 7.56
CA ILE A 254 17.33 17.80 9.02
C ILE A 254 18.61 18.50 9.49
N PRO A 255 18.52 19.66 10.14
CA PRO A 255 19.66 20.36 10.71
C PRO A 255 20.41 19.50 11.73
N GLN A 256 21.74 19.70 11.83
CA GLN A 256 22.59 18.92 12.76
C GLN A 256 22.27 19.17 14.22
N GLU A 257 21.68 20.31 14.54
CA GLU A 257 21.19 20.65 15.89
C GLU A 257 20.04 19.74 16.33
N ILE A 258 19.27 19.22 15.35
CA ILE A 258 18.14 18.30 15.59
C ILE A 258 18.63 16.85 15.51
N ASP A 259 19.40 16.52 14.47
CA ASP A 259 20.01 15.19 14.30
C ASP A 259 21.52 15.33 14.02
N PRO A 260 22.37 15.13 15.03
CA PRO A 260 23.84 15.20 14.87
C PRO A 260 24.42 14.23 13.84
N LYS A 261 23.66 13.21 13.41
CA LYS A 261 24.04 12.27 12.36
C LYS A 261 23.73 12.78 10.96
N SER A 262 22.95 13.86 10.84
CA SER A 262 22.64 14.48 9.56
C SER A 262 23.84 15.27 9.05
N LYS A 263 24.53 14.73 8.02
CA LYS A 263 25.76 15.33 7.46
C LYS A 263 25.59 15.86 6.04
N ARG A 264 24.45 15.58 5.39
CA ARG A 264 24.20 15.97 4.01
C ARG A 264 23.62 17.38 3.94
N SER A 265 24.11 18.19 3.00
CA SER A 265 23.53 19.50 2.72
C SER A 265 22.13 19.35 2.11
N TYR A 266 21.35 20.42 2.18
CA TYR A 266 20.03 20.51 1.56
C TYR A 266 20.06 20.14 0.07
N ASP A 267 21.01 20.71 -0.70
CA ASP A 267 21.10 20.48 -2.15
C ASP A 267 21.35 18.98 -2.48
N VAL A 268 22.23 18.32 -1.73
CA VAL A 268 22.49 16.89 -1.91
C VAL A 268 21.26 16.03 -1.60
N ILE A 269 20.49 16.41 -0.58
CA ILE A 269 19.26 15.68 -0.23
C ILE A 269 18.21 15.89 -1.31
N LYS A 270 18.01 17.14 -1.73
CA LYS A 270 17.06 17.52 -2.77
C LYS A 270 17.37 16.83 -4.10
N GLU A 271 18.62 16.89 -4.54
CA GLU A 271 19.04 16.21 -5.77
C GLU A 271 18.75 14.71 -5.72
N LYS A 272 19.10 14.05 -4.59
CA LYS A 272 18.84 12.62 -4.43
C LYS A 272 17.34 12.28 -4.36
N ALA A 273 16.54 13.09 -3.70
CA ALA A 273 15.09 12.89 -3.64
C ALA A 273 14.48 13.00 -5.05
N LEU A 274 14.78 14.08 -5.78
CA LEU A 274 14.32 14.30 -7.13
C LEU A 274 14.79 13.21 -8.11
N ALA A 275 16.04 12.79 -8.03
CA ALA A 275 16.58 11.72 -8.85
C ALA A 275 15.90 10.36 -8.62
N ARG A 276 15.29 10.15 -7.45
CA ARG A 276 14.48 8.98 -7.12
C ARG A 276 12.99 9.18 -7.39
N GLY A 277 12.59 10.38 -7.83
CA GLY A 277 11.20 10.73 -8.08
C GLY A 277 10.39 11.01 -6.81
N HIS A 278 11.03 11.47 -5.74
CA HIS A 278 10.39 11.76 -4.45
C HIS A 278 10.38 13.25 -4.09
N SER A 279 9.51 13.61 -3.17
CA SER A 279 9.35 14.97 -2.66
C SER A 279 10.04 15.19 -1.32
N LEU A 280 10.37 16.46 -1.08
CA LEU A 280 10.70 17.01 0.23
C LEU A 280 9.44 17.64 0.88
N PRO A 281 9.42 17.83 2.21
CA PRO A 281 8.27 18.38 2.91
C PRO A 281 7.78 19.74 2.38
N GLU A 282 8.71 20.62 2.00
CA GLU A 282 8.36 21.93 1.43
C GLU A 282 7.70 21.82 0.04
N MET A 283 8.01 20.75 -0.73
CA MET A 283 7.35 20.52 -2.02
C MET A 283 5.90 20.09 -1.81
N ALA A 284 5.66 19.21 -0.83
CA ALA A 284 4.31 18.82 -0.41
C ALA A 284 3.50 20.04 0.08
N GLY A 285 4.10 20.89 0.89
CA GLY A 285 3.49 22.15 1.34
C GLY A 285 3.17 23.11 0.21
N ALA A 286 4.09 23.27 -0.75
CA ALA A 286 3.88 24.13 -1.93
C ALA A 286 2.71 23.63 -2.79
N PHE A 287 2.61 22.33 -3.04
CA PHE A 287 1.48 21.75 -3.77
C PHE A 287 0.16 21.92 -3.00
N ALA A 288 0.16 21.67 -1.68
CA ALA A 288 -1.00 21.89 -0.82
C ALA A 288 -1.51 23.33 -0.88
N ARG A 289 -0.60 24.32 -0.93
CA ARG A 289 -0.93 25.74 -1.16
C ARG A 289 -1.56 25.94 -2.52
N THR A 290 -0.97 25.39 -3.57
CA THR A 290 -1.43 25.56 -4.96
C THR A 290 -2.87 25.07 -5.14
N VAL A 291 -3.23 23.94 -4.52
CA VAL A 291 -4.59 23.38 -4.63
C VAL A 291 -5.54 23.87 -3.53
N GLY A 292 -5.07 24.72 -2.62
CA GLY A 292 -5.88 25.27 -1.53
C GLY A 292 -6.37 24.20 -0.53
N ALA A 293 -5.57 23.17 -0.28
CA ALA A 293 -5.95 22.09 0.61
C ALA A 293 -6.30 22.61 2.02
N GLN A 294 -7.37 22.05 2.63
CA GLN A 294 -7.81 22.44 3.98
C GLN A 294 -7.01 21.73 5.08
N LYS A 295 -6.58 20.49 4.82
CA LYS A 295 -5.70 19.69 5.68
C LYS A 295 -4.58 19.08 4.82
N LEU A 296 -3.37 19.04 5.36
CA LEU A 296 -2.20 18.39 4.75
C LEU A 296 -1.66 17.33 5.69
N VAL A 297 -1.59 16.09 5.21
CA VAL A 297 -0.93 14.98 5.90
C VAL A 297 0.21 14.46 5.03
N LEU A 298 1.40 14.38 5.63
CA LEU A 298 2.59 13.84 5.00
C LEU A 298 2.66 12.34 5.24
N ASN A 299 2.84 11.56 4.20
CA ASN A 299 2.95 10.11 4.25
C ASN A 299 4.27 9.64 3.64
N HIS A 300 4.49 8.33 3.56
CA HIS A 300 5.64 7.72 2.91
C HIS A 300 6.98 8.28 3.42
N LEU A 301 7.13 8.29 4.75
CA LEU A 301 8.28 8.91 5.43
C LEU A 301 9.49 7.96 5.41
N GLY A 302 10.67 8.49 5.05
CA GLY A 302 11.88 7.70 4.88
C GLY A 302 12.33 6.93 6.12
N GLY A 303 12.86 5.72 5.92
CA GLY A 303 13.24 4.80 6.98
C GLY A 303 14.32 5.32 7.95
N ARG A 304 15.16 6.26 7.53
CA ARG A 304 16.15 6.90 8.43
C ARG A 304 15.48 7.68 9.56
N GLN A 305 14.30 8.21 9.31
CA GLN A 305 13.51 8.95 10.30
C GLN A 305 12.82 7.99 11.28
N ALA A 306 12.64 6.73 10.89
CA ALA A 306 11.99 5.70 11.69
C ALA A 306 12.94 5.01 12.69
N SER A 307 14.26 4.98 12.43
CA SER A 307 15.24 4.15 13.16
C SER A 307 15.93 4.86 14.34
N GLN A 308 15.60 6.13 14.63
CA GLN A 308 16.32 6.93 15.63
C GLN A 308 15.78 6.73 17.06
N LEU A 309 16.56 7.15 18.07
CA LEU A 309 16.11 7.24 19.46
C LEU A 309 14.79 8.04 19.53
N LYS A 310 13.88 7.64 20.41
CA LYS A 310 12.52 8.21 20.48
C LYS A 310 12.51 9.76 20.56
N SER A 311 13.44 10.36 21.34
CA SER A 311 13.56 11.82 21.46
C SER A 311 14.00 12.50 20.17
N VAL A 312 15.02 11.96 19.50
CA VAL A 312 15.51 12.50 18.22
C VAL A 312 14.44 12.37 17.14
N ARG A 313 13.74 11.22 17.11
CA ARG A 313 12.64 10.98 16.16
C ARG A 313 11.53 12.03 16.29
N SER A 314 11.13 12.36 17.49
CA SER A 314 10.10 13.38 17.72
C SER A 314 10.50 14.74 17.15
N ASN A 315 11.76 15.16 17.36
CA ASN A 315 12.26 16.43 16.86
C ASN A 315 12.42 16.42 15.32
N VAL A 316 12.84 15.28 14.73
CA VAL A 316 12.93 15.12 13.28
C VAL A 316 11.54 15.22 12.64
N ILE A 317 10.52 14.57 13.21
CA ILE A 317 9.15 14.65 12.69
C ILE A 317 8.62 16.08 12.81
N ALA A 318 8.85 16.75 13.96
CA ALA A 318 8.46 18.15 14.13
C ALA A 318 9.11 19.08 13.08
N GLU A 319 10.37 18.83 12.71
CA GLU A 319 11.06 19.59 11.70
C GLU A 319 10.46 19.35 10.29
N ILE A 320 10.11 18.11 9.95
CA ILE A 320 9.43 17.76 8.70
C ILE A 320 8.07 18.49 8.61
N GLU A 321 7.28 18.44 9.69
CA GLU A 321 6.00 19.14 9.77
C GLU A 321 6.18 20.65 9.66
N ARG A 322 7.22 21.22 10.27
CA ARG A 322 7.54 22.64 10.19
C ARG A 322 7.83 23.08 8.74
N GLN A 323 8.72 22.35 8.02
CA GLN A 323 9.07 22.65 6.64
C GLN A 323 7.85 22.64 5.72
N ALA A 324 7.00 21.62 5.83
CA ALA A 324 5.77 21.55 5.05
C ALA A 324 4.77 22.64 5.44
N THR A 325 4.64 22.93 6.72
CA THR A 325 3.75 23.98 7.26
C THR A 325 4.12 25.36 6.74
N GLU A 326 5.40 25.71 6.77
CA GLU A 326 5.89 26.99 6.26
C GLU A 326 5.63 27.15 4.75
N ALA A 327 5.92 26.08 3.99
CA ALA A 327 5.68 26.09 2.56
C ALA A 327 4.20 26.16 2.21
N TRP A 328 3.34 25.51 2.97
CA TRP A 328 1.89 25.54 2.80
C TRP A 328 1.27 26.87 3.21
N GLY A 329 1.54 27.35 4.43
CA GLY A 329 1.12 28.67 4.93
C GLY A 329 -0.38 28.84 5.18
N MET A 330 -1.19 27.77 5.13
CA MET A 330 -2.65 27.81 5.29
C MET A 330 -3.14 27.02 6.51
N GLY A 331 -2.25 26.31 7.18
CA GLY A 331 -2.56 25.48 8.34
C GLY A 331 -1.30 24.80 8.87
N THR A 332 -1.46 23.77 9.68
CA THR A 332 -0.35 22.96 10.20
C THR A 332 -0.34 21.60 9.53
N ALA A 333 0.73 21.29 8.81
CA ALA A 333 0.95 19.97 8.23
C ALA A 333 1.23 18.94 9.33
N ARG A 334 0.77 17.71 9.13
CA ARG A 334 1.00 16.61 10.05
C ARG A 334 1.67 15.45 9.33
N ALA A 335 2.67 14.87 9.96
CA ALA A 335 3.30 13.62 9.50
C ALA A 335 2.46 12.43 9.97
N ALA A 336 2.08 11.55 9.06
CA ALA A 336 1.32 10.35 9.39
C ALA A 336 2.13 9.39 10.25
N TRP A 337 1.44 8.61 11.07
CA TRP A 337 1.97 7.45 11.78
C TRP A 337 1.00 6.28 11.65
N ASP A 338 1.48 5.07 11.86
CA ASP A 338 0.65 3.88 11.75
C ASP A 338 -0.51 3.94 12.75
N PHE A 339 -1.72 3.69 12.25
CA PHE A 339 -3.01 3.80 12.95
C PHE A 339 -3.50 5.23 13.21
N MET A 340 -2.82 6.27 12.69
CA MET A 340 -3.36 7.62 12.69
C MET A 340 -4.72 7.64 11.96
N ARG A 341 -5.71 8.30 12.57
CA ARG A 341 -7.02 8.54 11.97
C ARG A 341 -7.23 10.03 11.73
N VAL A 342 -7.73 10.35 10.54
CA VAL A 342 -8.10 11.72 10.16
C VAL A 342 -9.58 11.76 9.86
N ALA A 343 -10.29 12.59 10.59
CA ALA A 343 -11.71 12.83 10.41
C ALA A 343 -11.97 14.04 9.51
N ILE A 344 -12.92 13.89 8.60
CA ILE A 344 -13.39 14.95 7.70
C ILE A 344 -14.91 15.08 7.90
N PRO A 345 -15.33 15.93 8.85
CA PRO A 345 -16.74 16.11 9.18
C PRO A 345 -17.51 16.77 8.05
N SER A 346 -18.84 16.62 8.07
CA SER A 346 -19.76 17.26 7.13
C SER A 346 -20.18 18.67 7.59
N THR A 347 -19.26 19.46 8.11
CA THR A 347 -19.59 20.81 8.61
C THR A 347 -19.93 21.75 7.46
N SER A 348 -21.09 22.41 7.58
CA SER A 348 -21.42 23.57 6.76
C SER A 348 -20.46 24.74 7.13
N PRO A 349 -19.99 25.55 6.17
CA PRO A 349 -19.00 26.62 6.41
C PRO A 349 -19.48 27.75 7.33
N ASN A 350 -20.68 27.67 7.90
CA ASN A 350 -21.30 28.71 8.72
C ASN A 350 -21.39 28.40 10.24
N MET A 351 -20.73 27.33 10.72
CA MET A 351 -20.54 27.21 12.18
C MET A 351 -19.26 27.96 12.56
N PRO A 352 -19.30 28.85 13.57
CA PRO A 352 -18.06 29.41 14.09
C PRO A 352 -17.16 28.23 14.47
N GLN A 353 -15.92 28.27 14.01
CA GLN A 353 -14.88 27.35 14.43
C GLN A 353 -14.58 27.62 15.92
N THR A 354 -15.45 27.13 16.81
CA THR A 354 -14.95 26.72 18.10
C THR A 354 -13.95 25.63 17.75
N ALA A 355 -12.68 25.89 18.08
CA ALA A 355 -11.59 24.98 17.88
C ALA A 355 -12.07 23.58 18.31
N THR A 356 -12.59 22.82 17.34
CA THR A 356 -12.74 21.39 17.49
C THR A 356 -11.31 20.95 17.60
N GLN A 357 -10.90 20.62 18.83
CA GLN A 357 -9.69 19.88 19.07
C GLN A 357 -9.64 18.86 17.95
N ASP A 358 -8.57 18.94 17.13
CA ASP A 358 -8.22 17.84 16.27
C ASP A 358 -8.30 16.61 17.17
N GLU A 359 -9.31 15.77 16.99
CA GLU A 359 -9.30 14.42 17.55
C GLU A 359 -8.26 13.63 16.77
N LEU A 360 -7.03 14.10 16.84
CA LEU A 360 -5.85 13.30 16.76
C LEU A 360 -5.89 12.49 18.04
N VAL A 361 -6.53 11.32 18.00
CA VAL A 361 -6.40 10.36 19.08
C VAL A 361 -4.93 9.98 19.09
N ASP A 362 -4.18 10.68 19.95
CA ASP A 362 -2.78 10.37 20.24
C ASP A 362 -2.76 9.02 20.97
N HIS A 363 -2.84 7.96 20.17
CA HIS A 363 -2.46 6.64 20.63
C HIS A 363 -0.93 6.63 20.65
N THR A 364 -0.34 7.32 21.64
CA THR A 364 1.02 6.99 22.09
C THR A 364 1.05 5.49 22.22
N ILE A 365 1.86 4.85 21.36
CA ILE A 365 2.05 3.41 21.35
C ILE A 365 2.29 2.96 22.80
N PRO A 366 1.43 2.15 23.41
CA PRO A 366 1.79 1.49 24.64
C PRO A 366 3.06 0.72 24.35
N HIS A 367 4.02 0.76 25.24
CA HIS A 367 5.26 0.00 25.19
C HIS A 367 5.03 -1.39 24.60
N PRO A 368 6.01 -1.98 23.90
CA PRO A 368 5.89 -3.34 23.39
C PRO A 368 5.39 -4.20 24.55
N VAL A 369 4.18 -4.69 24.39
CA VAL A 369 3.60 -5.64 25.33
C VAL A 369 4.62 -6.77 25.39
N SER A 370 5.21 -6.95 26.56
CA SER A 370 6.02 -8.11 26.87
C SER A 370 5.24 -9.31 26.36
N LEU A 371 5.85 -10.14 25.52
CA LEU A 371 5.25 -11.32 24.90
C LEU A 371 4.81 -12.40 25.93
N THR A 372 4.74 -12.06 27.21
CA THR A 372 4.32 -12.91 28.32
C THR A 372 2.82 -12.85 28.64
N GLY A 373 2.00 -12.23 27.81
CA GLY A 373 0.57 -12.02 28.07
C GLY A 373 -0.38 -12.36 26.94
N TYR A 374 -0.07 -13.32 26.07
CA TYR A 374 -1.11 -13.91 25.21
C TYR A 374 -2.03 -14.76 26.10
N PRO A 375 -3.36 -14.52 26.12
CA PRO A 375 -4.26 -15.50 26.66
C PRO A 375 -4.09 -16.76 25.82
N THR A 376 -3.65 -17.83 26.44
CA THR A 376 -3.61 -19.19 25.92
C THR A 376 -5.04 -19.69 25.70
N ALA A 377 -5.70 -19.18 24.67
CA ALA A 377 -7.05 -19.61 24.26
C ALA A 377 -7.02 -20.46 22.97
N TYR A 378 -5.89 -21.12 22.69
CA TYR A 378 -5.78 -22.11 21.63
C TYR A 378 -4.97 -23.33 22.09
N ASN A 379 -5.30 -23.90 23.23
CA ASN A 379 -4.88 -25.25 23.60
C ASN A 379 -5.88 -25.83 24.59
N THR A 380 -7.04 -26.23 24.12
CA THR A 380 -7.85 -27.24 24.79
C THR A 380 -8.17 -28.34 23.79
N TRP A 381 -7.14 -29.08 23.42
CA TRP A 381 -7.31 -30.47 23.19
C TRP A 381 -7.02 -31.14 24.54
N GLU A 382 -8.00 -31.14 25.42
CA GLU A 382 -8.00 -32.04 26.56
C GLU A 382 -8.08 -33.46 26.02
N THR A 383 -6.95 -34.16 26.05
CA THR A 383 -6.91 -35.60 25.98
C THR A 383 -7.51 -36.13 27.29
N SER A 384 -8.73 -36.60 27.24
CA SER A 384 -9.27 -37.45 28.29
C SER A 384 -8.46 -38.74 28.30
N ASP A 385 -7.54 -38.87 29.24
CA ASP A 385 -6.88 -40.12 29.59
C ASP A 385 -7.88 -41.06 30.26
N THR A 386 -8.46 -41.94 29.47
CA THR A 386 -8.90 -43.28 29.93
C THR A 386 -9.22 -44.12 28.71
N ALA A 387 -8.22 -44.77 28.14
CA ALA A 387 -8.40 -46.06 27.44
C ALA A 387 -7.00 -46.70 27.22
N THR A 388 -6.87 -47.85 27.78
CA THR A 388 -5.80 -48.83 27.67
C THR A 388 -5.33 -49.03 26.24
N SER A 389 -4.02 -48.90 26.02
CA SER A 389 -3.33 -49.16 24.76
C SER A 389 -3.41 -50.64 24.33
N PRO A 390 -3.67 -50.90 23.06
CA PRO A 390 -3.16 -52.08 22.40
C PRO A 390 -1.87 -51.75 21.64
N ASP A 391 -0.90 -52.69 21.70
CA ASP A 391 0.41 -52.64 21.06
C ASP A 391 0.34 -52.34 19.55
N PRO A 392 1.33 -51.63 18.98
CA PRO A 392 1.38 -51.36 17.56
C PRO A 392 1.80 -52.63 16.78
N PRO A 393 1.21 -52.88 15.60
CA PRO A 393 1.65 -54.00 14.77
C PRO A 393 3.02 -53.71 14.15
N SER A 394 3.91 -54.67 14.26
CA SER A 394 5.22 -54.72 13.63
C SER A 394 5.08 -54.74 12.09
N TYR A 395 5.51 -53.71 11.40
CA TYR A 395 5.68 -53.73 9.96
C TYR A 395 7.08 -54.24 9.62
N ALA A 396 7.13 -55.42 8.99
CA ALA A 396 8.33 -56.00 8.40
C ALA A 396 8.83 -55.13 7.25
N THR A 397 10.08 -54.71 7.34
CA THR A 397 10.82 -54.05 6.29
C THR A 397 11.17 -55.04 5.18
N THR A 398 10.51 -54.96 4.03
CA THR A 398 11.00 -55.55 2.76
C THR A 398 11.74 -54.49 1.97
N ALA A 399 13.06 -54.53 2.03
CA ALA A 399 13.95 -53.76 1.19
C ALA A 399 13.98 -54.38 -0.22
N SER A 400 13.41 -53.73 -1.20
CA SER A 400 13.69 -54.00 -2.61
C SER A 400 14.78 -53.07 -3.13
N ARG A 401 16.00 -53.59 -3.29
CA ARG A 401 17.10 -53.01 -4.02
C ARG A 401 16.76 -52.99 -5.52
N SER A 402 16.54 -51.81 -6.11
CA SER A 402 16.68 -51.64 -7.54
C SER A 402 18.08 -51.14 -7.85
N GLN A 403 18.86 -51.98 -8.54
CA GLN A 403 20.19 -51.67 -9.07
C GLN A 403 19.99 -50.79 -10.31
N TYR A 404 20.52 -49.58 -10.28
CA TYR A 404 20.80 -48.82 -11.52
C TYR A 404 22.25 -49.05 -11.91
N ARG A 405 22.43 -49.68 -13.09
CA ARG A 405 23.70 -49.82 -13.79
C ARG A 405 24.24 -48.48 -14.26
N VAL A 406 25.47 -48.18 -13.86
CA VAL A 406 26.29 -47.12 -14.43
C VAL A 406 26.82 -47.62 -15.77
N GLY A 407 26.49 -46.89 -16.87
CA GLY A 407 27.06 -47.08 -18.19
C GLY A 407 28.22 -46.13 -18.40
N GLU A 408 29.42 -46.68 -18.54
CA GLU A 408 30.63 -45.95 -18.99
C GLU A 408 30.47 -45.59 -20.47
N GLY A 409 30.74 -44.32 -20.81
CA GLY A 409 30.70 -43.81 -22.18
C GLY A 409 31.76 -42.76 -22.45
N ARG A 410 32.96 -43.21 -22.78
CA ARG A 410 34.00 -42.62 -23.69
C ARG A 410 34.18 -41.11 -23.79
N SER A 411 35.36 -40.71 -23.29
CA SER A 411 36.17 -39.59 -23.65
C SER A 411 36.42 -39.46 -25.19
N THR A 412 36.16 -38.27 -25.73
CA THR A 412 36.83 -37.82 -26.94
C THR A 412 37.42 -36.44 -26.72
N ARG A 413 38.74 -36.45 -26.72
CA ARG A 413 39.63 -35.23 -26.78
C ARG A 413 39.42 -34.60 -28.20
N TYR A 414 39.27 -33.27 -28.20
CA TYR A 414 39.66 -32.46 -29.36
C TYR A 414 40.60 -31.32 -28.94
N SER A 415 41.67 -31.24 -29.70
CA SER A 415 42.84 -30.41 -29.49
C SER A 415 42.64 -28.95 -29.93
N ARG A 416 43.41 -28.11 -29.26
CA ARG A 416 43.90 -26.77 -29.60
C ARG A 416 43.87 -26.36 -31.06
N ASN A 417 43.44 -25.12 -31.32
CA ASN A 417 44.24 -24.25 -32.19
C ASN A 417 44.18 -22.80 -31.69
N ALA A 418 45.40 -22.20 -31.67
CA ALA A 418 45.69 -20.87 -31.28
C ALA A 418 45.50 -19.89 -32.44
N GLY A 419 44.99 -18.71 -32.16
CA GLY A 419 44.95 -17.58 -33.05
C GLY A 419 44.91 -16.29 -32.27
N GLY A 420 46.07 -15.68 -32.09
CA GLY A 420 46.19 -14.43 -31.36
C GLY A 420 45.78 -13.22 -32.19
N PHE A 421 45.18 -12.23 -31.50
CA PHE A 421 45.34 -10.82 -31.88
C PHE A 421 45.49 -9.96 -30.63
N ARG A 422 46.61 -9.25 -30.65
CA ARG A 422 46.93 -8.14 -29.71
C ARG A 422 46.18 -6.89 -30.18
N GLN A 423 45.65 -6.09 -29.26
CA GLN A 423 45.99 -4.66 -29.14
C GLN A 423 45.28 -3.96 -28.00
N HIS A 424 46.10 -3.32 -27.18
CA HIS A 424 46.06 -2.03 -26.50
C HIS A 424 44.97 -1.67 -25.49
N SER A 425 45.34 -1.77 -24.28
CA SER A 425 45.38 -0.84 -23.13
C SER A 425 44.68 0.52 -23.26
N SER A 426 43.71 0.80 -22.38
CA SER A 426 43.78 2.04 -21.60
C SER A 426 43.10 1.81 -20.24
N GLN A 427 43.90 1.99 -19.20
CA GLN A 427 43.49 2.02 -17.80
C GLN A 427 42.57 3.23 -17.57
N ARG A 428 41.38 3.00 -17.00
CA ARG A 428 40.81 3.94 -16.03
C ARG A 428 40.30 3.12 -14.85
N ARG A 429 41.00 3.26 -13.75
CA ARG A 429 40.56 2.88 -12.42
C ARG A 429 39.44 3.84 -12.05
N GLY A 430 38.19 3.33 -11.88
CA GLY A 430 37.13 3.98 -11.18
C GLY A 430 36.81 3.14 -9.95
N ASN A 431 37.05 3.71 -8.79
CA ASN A 431 36.68 3.12 -7.51
C ASN A 431 35.16 2.92 -7.47
N PHE A 432 34.78 1.67 -7.34
CA PHE A 432 33.44 1.29 -6.89
C PHE A 432 33.56 0.95 -5.40
N ASP A 433 33.27 1.91 -4.57
CA ASP A 433 32.87 1.67 -3.18
C ASP A 433 31.67 2.56 -2.92
N ASP A 434 30.61 1.93 -2.47
CA ASP A 434 29.35 2.34 -1.83
C ASP A 434 28.11 1.83 -2.57
N ALA A 435 27.90 0.51 -2.47
CA ALA A 435 26.59 -0.08 -2.60
C ALA A 435 25.96 -0.11 -1.20
N ASP A 436 25.14 0.90 -0.87
CA ASP A 436 24.17 0.83 0.21
C ASP A 436 23.00 -0.06 -0.23
N PRO A 437 22.58 -1.03 0.57
CA PRO A 437 21.35 -1.80 0.29
C PRO A 437 20.12 -0.91 0.43
N LEU A 438 19.18 -1.16 -0.42
CA LEU A 438 17.84 -0.56 -0.57
C LEU A 438 17.07 -0.37 0.73
#